data_5d76a4302efc8d24ea014e836843d13a
#
_entry.id   5d76a4302efc8d24ea014e836843d13a
#
_cell.length_a   1.000
_cell.length_b   1.000
_cell.length_c   1.000
_cell.angle_alpha   90.00
_cell.angle_beta   90.00
_cell.angle_gamma   90.00
#
_symmetry.space_group_name_H-M   'P 1'
#
loop_
_entity.id
_entity.type
_entity.pdbx_description
1 polymer ?
#
loop_
_entity_poly.entity_id
_entity_poly.type
_entity_poly.pdbx_seq_one_letter_code
_entity_poly.pdbx_strand_id
1 'polypeptide(L)'
;DLLDIDFSGNKARKFYYYLINDFPDIKKVVSHGSSQSNAMYSLSVLCKLKNWQFDYYVDHTASFLKENPIGNYKYAIKNGMNIIEGNLPDFFDKEILFINEGGALVQASHGIEVLANEIKLWINQNNIKDIKVFLPSGTGTTALFLQKYLPFEVLTCPCVGNEEYLKKQFEVLEKKNHPLILKID
;
A
#
# COMPACT_ATOMS: atom_id res chain seq x y z
N ASP A 1 4.06 -13.08 5.65
CA ASP A 1 3.27 -12.22 6.51
C ASP A 1 2.21 -13.02 7.25
N LEU A 2 1.98 -12.69 8.52
CA LEU A 2 1.13 -13.47 9.42
C LEU A 2 -0.21 -12.80 9.74
N LEU A 3 -0.60 -11.76 9.00
CA LEU A 3 -1.88 -11.08 9.23
C LEU A 3 -3.07 -11.97 8.84
N ASP A 4 -3.06 -12.45 7.62
CA ASP A 4 -4.10 -13.29 7.05
C ASP A 4 -3.56 -13.95 5.77
N ILE A 5 -4.15 -15.06 5.33
CA ILE A 5 -3.68 -15.79 4.16
C ILE A 5 -3.90 -15.01 2.84
N ASP A 6 -5.00 -14.27 2.75
CA ASP A 6 -5.37 -13.48 1.58
C ASP A 6 -5.04 -11.98 1.77
N PHE A 7 -5.06 -11.48 3.02
CA PHE A 7 -4.74 -10.10 3.37
C PHE A 7 -3.35 -10.02 4.01
N SER A 8 -2.32 -10.02 3.17
CA SER A 8 -0.92 -10.16 3.58
C SER A 8 0.01 -9.17 2.90
N GLY A 9 1.27 -9.17 3.31
CA GLY A 9 2.33 -8.34 2.77
C GLY A 9 2.24 -6.85 3.16
N ASN A 10 3.14 -6.05 2.59
CA ASN A 10 3.26 -4.63 2.93
C ASN A 10 2.01 -3.81 2.57
N LYS A 11 1.20 -4.25 1.63
CA LYS A 11 -0.02 -3.54 1.25
C LYS A 11 -1.14 -3.77 2.26
N ALA A 12 -1.30 -5.00 2.75
CA ALA A 12 -2.21 -5.27 3.86
C ALA A 12 -1.84 -4.46 5.11
N ARG A 13 -0.54 -4.35 5.41
CA ARG A 13 -0.05 -3.48 6.49
C ARG A 13 -0.45 -2.02 6.31
N LYS A 14 -0.35 -1.48 5.10
CA LYS A 14 -0.79 -0.11 4.81
C LYS A 14 -2.30 0.11 5.04
N PHE A 15 -3.10 -0.92 4.82
CA PHE A 15 -4.56 -0.86 4.98
C PHE A 15 -5.06 -1.39 6.33
N TYR A 16 -4.15 -1.78 7.21
CA TYR A 16 -4.47 -2.33 8.53
C TYR A 16 -5.38 -1.41 9.36
N TYR A 17 -5.16 -0.09 9.30
CA TYR A 17 -6.01 0.89 9.96
C TYR A 17 -7.50 0.74 9.57
N TYR A 18 -7.79 0.52 8.30
CA TYR A 18 -9.15 0.32 7.82
C TYR A 18 -9.72 -1.04 8.16
N LEU A 19 -8.87 -2.04 8.39
CA LEU A 19 -9.31 -3.36 8.82
C LEU A 19 -9.82 -3.35 10.27
N ILE A 20 -9.09 -2.70 11.17
CA ILE A 20 -9.35 -2.76 12.62
C ILE A 20 -10.32 -1.70 13.15
N ASN A 21 -10.60 -0.66 12.37
CA ASN A 21 -11.53 0.39 12.76
C ASN A 21 -12.85 0.27 12.02
N ASP A 22 -13.91 0.80 12.61
CA ASP A 22 -15.24 0.83 12.03
C ASP A 22 -15.47 2.14 11.25
N PHE A 23 -16.11 1.99 10.10
CA PHE A 23 -16.47 3.10 9.20
C PHE A 23 -17.91 2.90 8.75
N PRO A 24 -18.91 3.14 9.63
CA PRO A 24 -20.32 2.80 9.35
C PRO A 24 -20.91 3.55 8.16
N ASP A 25 -20.38 4.72 7.85
CA ASP A 25 -20.86 5.55 6.74
C ASP A 25 -20.23 5.16 5.40
N ILE A 26 -19.13 4.38 5.39
CA ILE A 26 -18.46 4.01 4.15
C ILE A 26 -19.14 2.80 3.52
N LYS A 27 -19.55 2.96 2.28
CA LYS A 27 -20.16 1.90 1.46
C LYS A 27 -19.27 1.45 0.31
N LYS A 28 -18.37 2.32 -0.12
CA LYS A 28 -17.53 2.08 -1.29
C LYS A 28 -16.11 2.57 -1.07
N VAL A 29 -15.16 1.83 -1.61
CA VAL A 29 -13.77 2.26 -1.78
C VAL A 29 -13.53 2.56 -3.25
N VAL A 30 -12.82 3.66 -3.52
CA VAL A 30 -12.30 3.99 -4.85
C VAL A 30 -10.80 4.11 -4.77
N SER A 31 -10.09 3.53 -5.74
CA SER A 31 -8.64 3.67 -5.87
C SER A 31 -8.24 3.60 -7.34
N HIS A 32 -6.96 3.76 -7.63
CA HIS A 32 -6.45 3.77 -9.00
C HIS A 32 -5.02 3.23 -9.09
N GLY A 33 -4.57 2.97 -10.31
CA GLY A 33 -3.20 2.57 -10.64
C GLY A 33 -3.13 1.44 -11.67
N SER A 34 -2.09 0.62 -11.61
CA SER A 34 -1.88 -0.49 -12.54
C SER A 34 -2.89 -1.61 -12.34
N SER A 35 -3.37 -2.22 -13.44
CA SER A 35 -4.27 -3.39 -13.45
C SER A 35 -3.67 -4.68 -12.84
N GLN A 36 -2.38 -4.70 -12.47
CA GLN A 36 -1.73 -5.80 -11.76
C GLN A 36 -1.19 -5.37 -10.38
N SER A 37 -1.67 -4.25 -9.85
CA SER A 37 -1.22 -3.68 -8.59
C SER A 37 -1.45 -4.62 -7.39
N ASN A 38 -0.43 -4.78 -6.55
CA ASN A 38 -0.57 -5.45 -5.25
C ASN A 38 -1.50 -4.68 -4.30
N ALA A 39 -1.56 -3.35 -4.41
CA ALA A 39 -2.49 -2.54 -3.62
C ALA A 39 -3.94 -2.78 -4.02
N MET A 40 -4.21 -2.88 -5.32
CA MET A 40 -5.52 -3.25 -5.87
C MET A 40 -6.01 -4.58 -5.29
N TYR A 41 -5.16 -5.61 -5.32
CA TYR A 41 -5.51 -6.91 -4.75
C TYR A 41 -5.82 -6.82 -3.25
N SER A 42 -4.93 -6.22 -2.45
CA SER A 42 -5.14 -6.08 -1.00
C SER A 42 -6.38 -5.25 -0.67
N LEU A 43 -6.69 -4.19 -1.43
CA LEU A 43 -7.93 -3.43 -1.28
C LEU A 43 -9.16 -4.27 -1.60
N SER A 44 -9.10 -5.12 -2.62
CA SER A 44 -10.23 -6.01 -2.95
C SER A 44 -10.54 -6.99 -1.82
N VAL A 45 -9.50 -7.50 -1.14
CA VAL A 45 -9.67 -8.35 0.04
C VAL A 45 -10.26 -7.55 1.20
N LEU A 46 -9.72 -6.36 1.50
CA LEU A 46 -10.26 -5.48 2.55
C LEU A 46 -11.74 -5.16 2.32
N CYS A 47 -12.11 -4.77 1.09
CA CYS A 47 -13.48 -4.44 0.73
C CYS A 47 -14.42 -5.63 0.91
N LYS A 48 -13.98 -6.83 0.53
CA LYS A 48 -14.73 -8.06 0.77
C LYS A 48 -14.94 -8.32 2.28
N LEU A 49 -13.90 -8.17 3.10
CA LEU A 49 -13.98 -8.35 4.56
C LEU A 49 -14.91 -7.33 5.24
N LYS A 50 -14.91 -6.09 4.75
CA LYS A 50 -15.75 -4.98 5.27
C LYS A 50 -17.13 -4.89 4.62
N ASN A 51 -17.43 -5.74 3.64
CA ASN A 51 -18.64 -5.69 2.83
C ASN A 51 -18.83 -4.32 2.12
N TRP A 52 -17.73 -3.72 1.63
CA TRP A 52 -17.73 -2.51 0.84
C TRP A 52 -17.68 -2.83 -0.64
N GLN A 53 -18.29 -1.99 -1.48
CA GLN A 53 -18.07 -2.00 -2.93
C GLN A 53 -16.65 -1.52 -3.23
N PHE A 54 -16.06 -1.98 -4.34
CA PHE A 54 -14.72 -1.56 -4.74
C PHE A 54 -14.67 -1.22 -6.22
N ASP A 55 -14.46 0.06 -6.53
CA ASP A 55 -14.19 0.57 -7.87
C ASP A 55 -12.70 0.90 -8.02
N TYR A 56 -12.05 0.33 -9.04
CA TYR A 56 -10.64 0.54 -9.30
C TYR A 56 -10.43 1.12 -10.70
N TYR A 57 -9.85 2.31 -10.76
CA TYR A 57 -9.60 3.04 -11.98
C TYR A 57 -8.23 2.71 -12.56
N VAL A 58 -8.17 2.47 -13.86
CA VAL A 58 -6.95 2.22 -14.62
C VAL A 58 -6.98 3.04 -15.92
N ASP A 59 -5.83 3.44 -16.41
CA ASP A 59 -5.75 4.08 -17.72
C ASP A 59 -6.18 3.11 -18.82
N HIS A 60 -5.66 1.89 -18.74
CA HIS A 60 -5.95 0.82 -19.71
C HIS A 60 -5.70 -0.57 -19.10
N THR A 61 -6.50 -1.53 -19.52
CA THR A 61 -6.29 -2.96 -19.27
C THR A 61 -5.98 -3.68 -20.57
N ALA A 62 -4.83 -4.35 -20.64
CA ALA A 62 -4.43 -5.09 -21.84
C ALA A 62 -5.52 -6.11 -22.23
N SER A 63 -5.81 -6.22 -23.54
CA SER A 63 -6.84 -7.14 -24.07
C SER A 63 -6.62 -8.59 -23.62
N PHE A 64 -5.37 -9.05 -23.64
CA PHE A 64 -5.01 -10.37 -23.12
C PHE A 64 -5.45 -10.59 -21.68
N LEU A 65 -5.30 -9.57 -20.83
CA LEU A 65 -5.66 -9.65 -19.41
C LEU A 65 -7.18 -9.67 -19.18
N LYS A 66 -7.92 -8.97 -20.05
CA LYS A 66 -9.40 -9.01 -20.06
C LYS A 66 -9.92 -10.39 -20.47
N GLU A 67 -9.33 -10.98 -21.50
CA GLU A 67 -9.72 -12.28 -22.03
C GLU A 67 -9.25 -13.45 -21.12
N ASN A 68 -8.06 -13.31 -20.54
CA ASN A 68 -7.41 -14.32 -19.71
C ASN A 68 -6.98 -13.73 -18.36
N PRO A 69 -7.90 -13.48 -17.41
CA PRO A 69 -7.55 -12.91 -16.13
C PRO A 69 -6.55 -13.78 -15.34
N ILE A 70 -5.42 -13.19 -14.95
CA ILE A 70 -4.35 -13.83 -14.16
C ILE A 70 -3.90 -12.93 -12.99
N GLY A 71 -3.15 -13.50 -12.05
CA GLY A 71 -2.52 -12.79 -10.96
C GLY A 71 -3.47 -11.93 -10.12
N ASN A 72 -3.01 -10.77 -9.70
CA ASN A 72 -3.76 -9.85 -8.86
C ASN A 72 -5.08 -9.39 -9.47
N TYR A 73 -5.11 -9.17 -10.78
CA TYR A 73 -6.31 -8.79 -11.51
C TYR A 73 -7.43 -9.84 -11.37
N LYS A 74 -7.09 -11.11 -11.63
CA LYS A 74 -8.04 -12.22 -11.50
C LYS A 74 -8.64 -12.32 -10.12
N TYR A 75 -7.78 -12.28 -9.10
CA TYR A 75 -8.24 -12.45 -7.73
C TYR A 75 -8.99 -11.22 -7.20
N ALA A 76 -8.63 -10.01 -7.62
CA ALA A 76 -9.37 -8.80 -7.28
C ALA A 76 -10.79 -8.80 -7.85
N ILE A 77 -10.97 -9.21 -9.12
CA ILE A 77 -12.32 -9.43 -9.72
C ILE A 77 -13.10 -10.49 -8.94
N LYS A 78 -12.47 -11.61 -8.59
CA LYS A 78 -13.11 -12.65 -7.79
C LYS A 78 -13.57 -12.17 -6.41
N ASN A 79 -12.89 -11.17 -5.85
CA ASN A 79 -13.27 -10.52 -4.60
C ASN A 79 -14.36 -9.44 -4.75
N GLY A 80 -14.83 -9.18 -5.96
CA GLY A 80 -15.91 -8.22 -6.25
C GLY A 80 -15.43 -6.84 -6.69
N MET A 81 -14.15 -6.70 -7.11
CA MET A 81 -13.66 -5.45 -7.68
C MET A 81 -14.34 -5.17 -9.02
N ASN A 82 -14.81 -3.93 -9.19
CA ASN A 82 -15.21 -3.35 -10.46
C ASN A 82 -14.05 -2.54 -11.05
N ILE A 83 -13.56 -2.92 -12.22
CA ILE A 83 -12.49 -2.18 -12.91
C ILE A 83 -13.10 -1.18 -13.89
N ILE A 84 -12.59 0.05 -13.89
CA ILE A 84 -13.06 1.15 -14.71
C ILE A 84 -11.88 1.72 -15.49
N GLU A 85 -11.98 1.70 -16.82
CA GLU A 85 -11.00 2.39 -17.68
C GLU A 85 -11.42 3.84 -17.84
N GLY A 86 -10.53 4.76 -17.53
CA GLY A 86 -10.74 6.20 -17.64
C GLY A 86 -10.27 7.01 -16.44
N ASN A 87 -10.62 8.28 -16.43
CA ASN A 87 -10.19 9.21 -15.40
C ASN A 87 -10.99 9.05 -14.09
N LEU A 88 -10.33 9.35 -12.99
CA LEU A 88 -10.99 9.49 -11.69
C LEU A 88 -12.01 10.65 -11.74
N PRO A 89 -13.13 10.53 -11.01
CA PRO A 89 -14.03 11.66 -10.76
C PRO A 89 -13.30 12.79 -10.02
N ASP A 90 -13.71 14.04 -10.26
CA ASP A 90 -13.13 15.21 -9.60
C ASP A 90 -13.45 15.27 -8.10
N PHE A 91 -14.53 14.64 -7.67
CA PHE A 91 -14.95 14.56 -6.26
C PHE A 91 -15.67 13.25 -5.95
N PHE A 92 -15.71 12.90 -4.66
CA PHE A 92 -16.36 11.70 -4.15
C PHE A 92 -17.37 12.06 -3.06
N ASP A 93 -18.49 11.31 -3.00
CA ASP A 93 -19.45 11.41 -1.92
C ASP A 93 -18.85 10.99 -0.57
N LYS A 94 -19.48 11.42 0.53
CA LYS A 94 -19.02 11.11 1.90
C LYS A 94 -19.02 9.61 2.23
N GLU A 95 -19.83 8.82 1.52
CA GLU A 95 -19.89 7.36 1.67
C GLU A 95 -18.76 6.63 0.92
N ILE A 96 -17.91 7.37 0.21
CA ILE A 96 -16.80 6.84 -0.59
C ILE A 96 -15.48 7.12 0.12
N LEU A 97 -14.74 6.07 0.39
CA LEU A 97 -13.35 6.15 0.84
C LEU A 97 -12.42 6.13 -0.38
N PHE A 98 -11.80 7.26 -0.68
CA PHE A 98 -10.78 7.34 -1.72
C PHE A 98 -9.40 6.97 -1.15
N ILE A 99 -8.71 6.06 -1.84
CA ILE A 99 -7.36 5.60 -1.47
C ILE A 99 -6.42 5.82 -2.66
N ASN A 100 -5.40 6.62 -2.44
CA ASN A 100 -4.37 6.91 -3.43
C ASN A 100 -3.61 5.67 -3.88
N GLU A 101 -3.01 5.74 -5.07
CA GLU A 101 -2.20 4.68 -5.65
C GLU A 101 -1.19 4.12 -4.65
N GLY A 102 -1.07 2.79 -4.64
CA GLY A 102 -0.13 2.10 -3.78
C GLY A 102 -0.38 2.20 -2.27
N GLY A 103 -1.51 2.80 -1.84
CA GLY A 103 -1.82 3.04 -0.43
C GLY A 103 -0.93 4.12 0.19
N ALA A 104 -0.66 5.19 -0.55
CA ALA A 104 0.14 6.34 -0.08
C ALA A 104 -0.74 7.27 0.78
N LEU A 105 -0.98 6.89 2.02
CA LEU A 105 -1.84 7.58 2.98
C LEU A 105 -1.20 7.64 4.36
N VAL A 106 -1.53 8.67 5.13
CA VAL A 106 -1.05 8.83 6.52
C VAL A 106 -1.49 7.65 7.41
N GLN A 107 -2.69 7.11 7.18
CA GLN A 107 -3.23 5.93 7.89
C GLN A 107 -2.36 4.67 7.74
N ALA A 108 -1.58 4.57 6.66
CA ALA A 108 -0.61 3.47 6.49
C ALA A 108 0.41 3.40 7.65
N SER A 109 0.65 4.52 8.32
CA SER A 109 1.52 4.62 9.50
C SER A 109 1.18 3.59 10.58
N HIS A 110 -0.10 3.34 10.87
CA HIS A 110 -0.55 2.42 11.92
C HIS A 110 -0.07 0.97 11.70
N GLY A 111 -0.30 0.42 10.52
CA GLY A 111 0.12 -0.96 10.25
C GLY A 111 1.63 -1.10 10.02
N ILE A 112 2.30 -0.03 9.61
CA ILE A 112 3.77 -0.02 9.51
C ILE A 112 4.42 0.13 10.89
N GLU A 113 3.78 0.82 11.84
CA GLU A 113 4.21 0.81 13.24
C GLU A 113 4.18 -0.58 13.86
N VAL A 114 3.10 -1.35 13.61
CA VAL A 114 3.02 -2.78 14.00
C VAL A 114 4.19 -3.56 13.42
N LEU A 115 4.46 -3.41 12.12
CA LEU A 115 5.60 -4.06 11.46
C LEU A 115 6.95 -3.64 12.09
N ALA A 116 7.14 -2.37 12.37
CA ALA A 116 8.36 -1.88 13.02
C ALA A 116 8.55 -2.50 14.42
N ASN A 117 7.48 -2.68 15.18
CA ASN A 117 7.52 -3.32 16.49
C ASN A 117 7.85 -4.82 16.37
N GLU A 118 7.29 -5.52 15.39
CA GLU A 118 7.65 -6.91 15.08
C GLU A 118 9.13 -7.05 14.71
N ILE A 119 9.66 -6.14 13.89
CA ILE A 119 11.08 -6.11 13.53
C ILE A 119 11.94 -5.92 14.79
N LYS A 120 11.59 -4.95 15.65
CA LYS A 120 12.33 -4.71 16.91
C LYS A 120 12.31 -5.93 17.84
N LEU A 121 11.17 -6.58 17.98
CA LEU A 121 11.04 -7.80 18.78
C LEU A 121 11.90 -8.93 18.22
N TRP A 122 11.87 -9.17 16.92
CA TRP A 122 12.67 -10.19 16.24
C TRP A 122 14.17 -9.94 16.41
N ILE A 123 14.61 -8.69 16.26
CA ILE A 123 16.00 -8.27 16.47
C ILE A 123 16.46 -8.59 17.89
N ASN A 124 15.67 -8.22 18.90
CA ASN A 124 15.98 -8.45 20.30
C ASN A 124 16.05 -9.96 20.63
N GLN A 125 15.09 -10.75 20.13
CA GLN A 125 15.05 -12.20 20.34
C GLN A 125 16.26 -12.93 19.74
N ASN A 126 16.80 -12.40 18.63
CA ASN A 126 17.93 -13.00 17.94
C ASN A 126 19.29 -12.34 18.27
N ASN A 127 19.32 -11.36 19.21
CA ASN A 127 20.51 -10.63 19.63
C ASN A 127 21.31 -10.02 18.45
N ILE A 128 20.61 -9.51 17.43
CA ILE A 128 21.23 -8.94 16.23
C ILE A 128 21.71 -7.52 16.53
N LYS A 129 22.91 -7.17 16.08
CA LYS A 129 23.53 -5.84 16.22
C LYS A 129 23.86 -5.26 14.84
N ASP A 130 24.09 -3.97 14.78
CA ASP A 130 24.51 -3.23 13.59
C ASP A 130 23.60 -3.45 12.37
N ILE A 131 22.32 -3.10 12.56
CA ILE A 131 21.25 -3.38 11.59
C ILE A 131 20.95 -2.16 10.74
N LYS A 132 20.71 -2.45 9.46
CA LYS A 132 20.02 -1.56 8.53
C LYS A 132 18.86 -2.32 7.89
N VAL A 133 17.77 -1.64 7.62
CA VAL A 133 16.64 -2.21 6.86
C VAL A 133 16.70 -1.68 5.44
N PHE A 134 16.68 -2.57 4.47
CA PHE A 134 16.61 -2.20 3.05
C PHE A 134 15.33 -2.75 2.43
N LEU A 135 14.62 -1.89 1.67
CA LEU A 135 13.47 -2.30 0.87
C LEU A 135 13.33 -1.44 -0.37
N PRO A 136 12.95 -2.04 -1.53
CA PRO A 136 12.64 -1.30 -2.74
C PRO A 136 11.30 -0.56 -2.61
N SER A 137 11.18 0.60 -3.25
CA SER A 137 10.03 1.50 -3.13
C SER A 137 9.36 1.82 -4.46
N GLY A 138 8.05 1.61 -4.54
CA GLY A 138 7.17 2.28 -5.51
C GLY A 138 6.86 3.70 -5.00
N THR A 139 5.82 3.85 -4.17
CA THR A 139 5.47 5.14 -3.53
C THR A 139 6.31 5.47 -2.28
N GLY A 140 7.17 4.58 -1.83
CA GLY A 140 8.04 4.79 -0.67
C GLY A 140 7.37 4.80 0.70
N THR A 141 6.05 4.74 0.79
CA THR A 141 5.27 4.87 2.04
C THR A 141 5.73 3.89 3.13
N THR A 142 6.05 2.64 2.78
CA THR A 142 6.52 1.63 3.75
C THR A 142 7.89 2.01 4.31
N ALA A 143 8.84 2.40 3.45
CA ALA A 143 10.17 2.81 3.88
C ALA A 143 10.11 4.06 4.79
N LEU A 144 9.28 5.04 4.41
CA LEU A 144 9.09 6.27 5.16
C LEU A 144 8.61 6.00 6.60
N PHE A 145 7.53 5.23 6.76
CA PHE A 145 7.00 4.95 8.09
C PHE A 145 7.84 3.94 8.88
N LEU A 146 8.59 3.04 8.23
CA LEU A 146 9.59 2.24 8.92
C LEU A 146 10.69 3.14 9.51
N GLN A 147 11.22 4.12 8.73
CA GLN A 147 12.20 5.07 9.24
C GLN A 147 11.68 5.89 10.41
N LYS A 148 10.40 6.23 10.42
CA LYS A 148 9.75 6.95 11.54
C LYS A 148 9.76 6.14 12.84
N TYR A 149 9.58 4.83 12.77
CA TYR A 149 9.36 3.97 13.94
C TYR A 149 10.56 3.09 14.33
N LEU A 150 11.57 2.98 13.47
CA LEU A 150 12.79 2.22 13.75
C LEU A 150 13.90 3.15 14.27
N PRO A 151 14.68 2.70 15.26
CA PRO A 151 15.79 3.49 15.82
C PRO A 151 17.08 3.44 14.99
N PHE A 152 17.06 2.75 13.85
CA PHE A 152 18.21 2.56 12.95
C PHE A 152 17.83 2.92 11.51
N GLU A 153 18.85 3.01 10.66
CA GLU A 153 18.71 3.51 9.30
C GLU A 153 17.88 2.58 8.41
N VAL A 154 16.92 3.17 7.70
CA VAL A 154 16.17 2.53 6.62
C VAL A 154 16.70 3.01 5.28
N LEU A 155 17.08 2.07 4.43
CA LEU A 155 17.57 2.30 3.08
C LEU A 155 16.47 1.94 2.07
N THR A 156 16.36 2.70 1.01
CA THR A 156 15.43 2.41 -0.07
C THR A 156 16.01 2.77 -1.44
N CYS A 157 15.43 2.21 -2.48
CA CYS A 157 15.72 2.60 -3.87
C CYS A 157 14.41 2.72 -4.66
N PRO A 158 14.31 3.63 -5.64
CA PRO A 158 13.13 3.75 -6.47
C PRO A 158 12.99 2.55 -7.42
N CYS A 159 11.81 1.93 -7.43
CA CYS A 159 11.40 0.95 -8.45
C CYS A 159 10.45 1.56 -9.48
N VAL A 160 9.93 2.75 -9.19
CA VAL A 160 9.08 3.56 -10.06
C VAL A 160 9.57 4.99 -9.96
N GLY A 161 9.70 5.68 -11.08
CA GLY A 161 10.23 7.03 -11.11
C GLY A 161 11.73 7.09 -10.74
N ASN A 162 12.11 8.14 -10.03
CA ASN A 162 13.49 8.42 -9.62
C ASN A 162 13.56 8.89 -8.16
N GLU A 163 14.76 9.28 -7.70
CA GLU A 163 14.99 9.81 -6.36
C GLU A 163 14.11 11.02 -6.04
N GLU A 164 13.96 11.96 -6.99
CA GLU A 164 13.14 13.16 -6.80
C GLU A 164 11.66 12.83 -6.61
N TYR A 165 11.17 11.82 -7.34
CA TYR A 165 9.82 11.30 -7.17
C TYR A 165 9.62 10.79 -5.74
N LEU A 166 10.52 9.94 -5.22
CA LEU A 166 10.39 9.42 -3.85
C LEU A 166 10.46 10.54 -2.81
N LYS A 167 11.34 11.53 -2.96
CA LYS A 167 11.43 12.67 -2.06
C LYS A 167 10.09 13.43 -1.98
N LYS A 168 9.48 13.70 -3.12
CA LYS A 168 8.15 14.33 -3.18
C LYS A 168 7.08 13.51 -2.47
N GLN A 169 7.08 12.17 -2.67
CA GLN A 169 6.14 11.28 -1.99
C GLN A 169 6.35 11.31 -0.46
N PHE A 170 7.59 11.37 0.01
CA PHE A 170 7.89 11.45 1.44
C PHE A 170 7.39 12.77 2.04
N GLU A 171 7.70 13.89 1.42
CA GLU A 171 7.31 15.23 1.90
C GLU A 171 5.80 15.42 2.05
N VAL A 172 5.00 14.78 1.20
CA VAL A 172 3.53 14.82 1.28
C VAL A 172 3.01 14.11 2.53
N LEU A 173 3.66 13.02 2.96
CA LEU A 173 3.19 12.16 4.05
C LEU A 173 3.85 12.49 5.40
N GLU A 174 5.13 12.86 5.40
CA GLU A 174 5.94 13.15 6.60
C GLU A 174 7.06 14.13 6.24
N LYS A 175 7.22 15.18 7.03
CA LYS A 175 8.19 16.24 6.74
C LYS A 175 9.60 15.97 7.26
N LYS A 176 9.79 14.96 8.10
CA LYS A 176 11.07 14.66 8.78
C LYS A 176 11.38 13.17 8.76
N ASN A 177 12.64 12.83 9.05
CA ASN A 177 13.08 11.44 9.19
C ASN A 177 12.85 10.59 7.95
N HIS A 178 13.26 11.08 6.78
CA HIS A 178 13.17 10.34 5.54
C HIS A 178 14.22 9.21 5.49
N PRO A 179 13.88 8.06 4.89
CA PRO A 179 14.85 7.00 4.65
C PRO A 179 15.93 7.46 3.66
N LEU A 180 17.11 6.85 3.75
CA LEU A 180 18.19 7.10 2.78
C LEU A 180 17.85 6.45 1.45
N ILE A 181 17.82 7.26 0.39
CA ILE A 181 17.58 6.78 -0.98
C ILE A 181 18.92 6.42 -1.61
N LEU A 182 19.07 5.15 -1.97
CA LEU A 182 20.24 4.66 -2.70
C LEU A 182 20.07 4.93 -4.20
N LYS A 183 21.12 5.46 -4.81
CA LYS A 183 21.22 5.51 -6.27
C LYS A 183 21.55 4.10 -6.77
N ILE A 184 20.83 3.66 -7.77
CA ILE A 184 21.13 2.44 -8.52
C ILE A 184 21.61 2.94 -9.88
N ASP A 185 22.88 2.72 -10.15
CA ASP A 185 23.50 3.01 -11.47
C ASP A 185 23.11 1.93 -12.47
#